data_32c596984b179386a7f2ac9cb9311119
#
_entry.id   32c596984b179386a7f2ac9cb9311119
#
_cell.length_a   1.000
_cell.length_b   1.000
_cell.length_c   1.000
_cell.angle_alpha   90.00
_cell.angle_beta   90.00
_cell.angle_gamma   90.00
#
_symmetry.space_group_name_H-M   'P 1'
#
loop_
_entity.id
_entity.type
_entity.pdbx_description
1 polymer ?
#
loop_
_entity_poly.entity_id
_entity_poly.type
_entity_poly.pdbx_seq_one_letter_code
_entity_poly.pdbx_strand_id
1 'polypeptide(L)'
;MVKHIVMWNLKESAEGRSKSDNLQKMKDFLLSLKDKIEEIRFFEVGINFNKVADAYDIVLYSQFKNREDLKIYQEHHEHIKVRDFIRKVRIEMRVVDYEI
;
A
#
# COMPACT_ATOMS: atom_id res chain seq x y z
N MET A 1 4.46 -19.43 -0.93
CA MET A 1 4.10 -18.10 -1.39
C MET A 1 3.62 -17.26 -0.22
N VAL A 2 4.17 -16.08 -0.06
CA VAL A 2 3.78 -15.14 0.99
C VAL A 2 2.77 -14.16 0.41
N LYS A 3 1.68 -13.94 1.15
CA LYS A 3 0.65 -12.93 0.82
C LYS A 3 0.81 -11.78 1.82
N HIS A 4 0.92 -10.57 1.31
CA HIS A 4 1.09 -9.34 2.09
C HIS A 4 -0.07 -8.41 1.75
N ILE A 5 -0.94 -8.15 2.73
CA ILE A 5 -2.14 -7.32 2.55
C ILE A 5 -2.07 -6.15 3.52
N VAL A 6 -2.27 -4.95 2.99
CA VAL A 6 -2.31 -3.74 3.81
C VAL A 6 -3.54 -2.93 3.45
N MET A 7 -4.21 -2.40 4.47
CA MET A 7 -5.35 -1.49 4.28
C MET A 7 -5.07 -0.19 5.02
N TRP A 8 -5.50 0.92 4.44
CA TRP A 8 -5.31 2.24 5.04
C TRP A 8 -6.59 3.06 5.00
N ASN A 9 -6.74 3.91 6.04
CA ASN A 9 -7.65 5.04 6.01
C ASN A 9 -6.84 6.32 5.88
N LEU A 10 -7.29 7.24 5.03
CA LEU A 10 -6.61 8.49 4.79
C LEU A 10 -7.34 9.66 5.45
N LYS A 11 -6.58 10.72 5.74
CA LYS A 11 -7.11 11.99 6.22
C LYS A 11 -8.01 12.62 5.16
N GLU A 12 -9.00 13.40 5.59
CA GLU A 12 -9.90 14.12 4.68
C GLU A 12 -9.12 15.08 3.77
N SER A 13 -8.06 15.70 4.30
CA SER A 13 -7.12 16.50 3.52
C SER A 13 -5.74 16.39 4.14
N ALA A 14 -4.71 16.40 3.32
CA ALA A 14 -3.32 16.35 3.76
C ALA A 14 -2.41 16.79 2.61
N GLU A 15 -1.30 17.42 2.94
CA GLU A 15 -0.28 17.85 1.98
C GLU A 15 -0.87 18.73 0.86
N GLY A 16 -1.86 19.56 1.21
CA GLY A 16 -2.50 20.46 0.24
C GLY A 16 -3.44 19.80 -0.75
N ARG A 17 -3.85 18.54 -0.49
CA ARG A 17 -4.72 17.77 -1.40
C ARG A 17 -5.89 17.15 -0.65
N SER A 18 -6.99 16.90 -1.37
CA SER A 18 -8.14 16.19 -0.85
C SER A 18 -7.83 14.70 -0.64
N LYS A 19 -8.69 14.01 0.11
CA LYS A 19 -8.59 12.55 0.27
C LYS A 19 -8.62 11.86 -1.11
N SER A 20 -9.53 12.27 -1.98
CA SER A 20 -9.67 11.67 -3.31
C SER A 20 -8.38 11.78 -4.12
N ASP A 21 -7.75 12.95 -4.11
CA ASP A 21 -6.48 13.17 -4.81
C ASP A 21 -5.34 12.34 -4.19
N ASN A 22 -5.31 12.28 -2.85
CA ASN A 22 -4.28 11.48 -2.16
C ASN A 22 -4.46 9.98 -2.38
N LEU A 23 -5.70 9.50 -2.48
CA LEU A 23 -5.96 8.09 -2.82
C LEU A 23 -5.40 7.74 -4.19
N GLN A 24 -5.66 8.59 -5.19
CA GLN A 24 -5.16 8.34 -6.55
C GLN A 24 -3.63 8.42 -6.60
N LYS A 25 -3.05 9.41 -5.93
CA LYS A 25 -1.60 9.57 -5.86
C LYS A 25 -0.95 8.38 -5.17
N MET A 26 -1.53 7.92 -4.09
CA MET A 26 -1.03 6.76 -3.34
C MET A 26 -1.10 5.49 -4.19
N LYS A 27 -2.21 5.27 -4.90
CA LYS A 27 -2.36 4.15 -5.81
C LYS A 27 -1.27 4.17 -6.88
N ASP A 28 -1.05 5.31 -7.51
CA ASP A 28 -0.05 5.46 -8.57
C ASP A 28 1.36 5.21 -8.03
N PHE A 29 1.69 5.74 -6.85
CA PHE A 29 2.98 5.52 -6.20
C PHE A 29 3.21 4.06 -5.87
N LEU A 30 2.22 3.39 -5.28
CA LEU A 30 2.32 1.97 -4.96
C LEU A 30 2.54 1.14 -6.23
N LEU A 31 1.73 1.37 -7.26
CA LEU A 31 1.85 0.63 -8.51
C LEU A 31 3.18 0.84 -9.21
N SER A 32 3.80 2.02 -9.03
CA SER A 32 5.12 2.29 -9.60
C SER A 32 6.21 1.36 -9.06
N LEU A 33 6.02 0.78 -7.87
CA LEU A 33 6.99 -0.14 -7.27
C LEU A 33 7.10 -1.45 -8.02
N LYS A 34 6.06 -1.84 -8.73
CA LYS A 34 6.00 -3.11 -9.44
C LYS A 34 7.16 -3.28 -10.42
N ASP A 35 7.56 -2.20 -11.10
CA ASP A 35 8.66 -2.23 -12.07
C ASP A 35 10.02 -1.88 -11.46
N LYS A 36 10.06 -1.48 -10.20
CA LYS A 36 11.28 -1.04 -9.53
C LYS A 36 11.85 -2.07 -8.56
N ILE A 37 11.02 -3.00 -8.09
CA ILE A 37 11.42 -4.01 -7.09
C ILE A 37 11.13 -5.39 -7.67
N GLU A 38 12.18 -6.09 -8.06
CA GLU A 38 12.04 -7.37 -8.78
C GLU A 38 11.49 -8.51 -7.93
N GLU A 39 11.56 -8.41 -6.58
CA GLU A 39 11.03 -9.42 -5.66
C GLU A 39 9.50 -9.47 -5.66
N ILE A 40 8.84 -8.46 -6.18
CA ILE A 40 7.37 -8.43 -6.24
C ILE A 40 6.90 -9.44 -7.29
N ARG A 41 6.09 -10.42 -6.86
CA ARG A 41 5.50 -11.43 -7.75
C ARG A 41 4.14 -11.01 -8.27
N PHE A 42 3.34 -10.38 -7.42
CA PHE A 42 2.03 -9.87 -7.78
C PHE A 42 1.75 -8.64 -6.94
N PHE A 43 1.13 -7.62 -7.55
CA PHE A 43 0.92 -6.35 -6.87
C PHE A 43 -0.33 -5.69 -7.42
N GLU A 44 -1.30 -5.48 -6.55
CA GLU A 44 -2.61 -4.93 -6.92
C GLU A 44 -3.03 -3.92 -5.87
N VAL A 45 -3.56 -2.78 -6.30
CA VAL A 45 -4.03 -1.72 -5.42
C VAL A 45 -5.47 -1.40 -5.79
N GLY A 46 -6.36 -1.41 -4.79
CA GLY A 46 -7.77 -1.09 -4.99
C GLY A 46 -8.23 0.05 -4.10
N ILE A 47 -8.99 0.97 -4.67
CA ILE A 47 -9.67 2.03 -3.91
C ILE A 47 -11.07 1.52 -3.59
N ASN A 48 -11.45 1.56 -2.31
CA ASN A 48 -12.71 0.98 -1.84
C ASN A 48 -13.90 1.81 -2.34
N PHE A 49 -14.92 1.15 -2.87
CA PHE A 49 -16.18 1.81 -3.23
C PHE A 49 -17.23 1.70 -2.13
N ASN A 50 -16.99 0.85 -1.11
CA ASN A 50 -17.89 0.66 0.02
C ASN A 50 -17.76 1.81 1.01
N LYS A 51 -18.88 2.37 1.46
CA LYS A 51 -18.91 3.57 2.31
C LYS A 51 -19.38 3.29 3.74
N VAL A 52 -19.52 2.02 4.15
CA VAL A 52 -19.91 1.70 5.53
C VAL A 52 -18.82 2.12 6.51
N ALA A 53 -19.22 2.27 7.79
CA ALA A 53 -18.32 2.78 8.83
C ALA A 53 -17.05 1.91 9.01
N ASP A 54 -17.15 0.60 8.76
CA ASP A 54 -16.05 -0.35 8.92
C ASP A 54 -15.12 -0.40 7.70
N ALA A 55 -15.45 0.31 6.62
CA ALA A 55 -14.67 0.24 5.39
C ALA A 55 -13.39 1.05 5.49
N TYR A 56 -12.28 0.45 5.06
CA TYR A 56 -11.02 1.16 4.84
C TYR A 56 -11.03 1.76 3.43
N ASP A 57 -10.19 2.75 3.19
CA ASP A 57 -10.23 3.54 1.95
C ASP A 57 -9.50 2.87 0.79
N ILE A 58 -8.41 2.16 1.05
CA ILE A 58 -7.55 1.64 0.01
C ILE A 58 -6.85 0.37 0.50
N VAL A 59 -6.63 -0.58 -0.40
CA VAL A 59 -5.99 -1.85 -0.10
C VAL A 59 -4.85 -2.12 -1.06
N LEU A 60 -3.76 -2.69 -0.52
CA LEU A 60 -2.69 -3.31 -1.28
C LEU A 60 -2.79 -4.82 -1.07
N TYR A 61 -2.86 -5.57 -2.16
CA TYR A 61 -2.72 -7.02 -2.13
C TYR A 61 -1.47 -7.39 -2.94
N SER A 62 -0.53 -8.09 -2.30
CA SER A 62 0.74 -8.42 -2.96
C SER A 62 1.21 -9.82 -2.60
N GLN A 63 2.07 -10.37 -3.45
CA GLN A 63 2.63 -11.70 -3.27
C GLN A 63 4.13 -11.68 -3.46
N PHE A 64 4.81 -12.47 -2.64
CA PHE A 64 6.26 -12.65 -2.68
C PHE A 64 6.59 -14.13 -2.62
N LYS A 65 7.73 -14.52 -3.16
CA LYS A 65 8.17 -15.92 -3.19
C LYS A 65 8.31 -16.48 -1.77
N ASN A 66 8.87 -15.71 -0.86
CA ASN A 66 9.15 -16.10 0.51
C ASN A 66 9.23 -14.87 1.43
N ARG A 67 9.44 -15.10 2.73
CA ARG A 67 9.53 -14.03 3.72
C ARG A 67 10.74 -13.13 3.51
N GLU A 68 11.83 -13.70 3.01
CA GLU A 68 13.04 -12.92 2.74
C GLU A 68 12.81 -11.90 1.65
N ASP A 69 12.12 -12.28 0.57
CA ASP A 69 11.79 -11.37 -0.52
C ASP A 69 10.85 -10.26 -0.05
N LEU A 70 9.89 -10.57 0.84
CA LEU A 70 9.05 -9.55 1.45
C LEU A 70 9.89 -8.55 2.25
N LYS A 71 10.88 -9.03 3.01
CA LYS A 71 11.76 -8.16 3.77
C LYS A 71 12.61 -7.28 2.86
N ILE A 72 13.14 -7.82 1.77
CA ILE A 72 13.90 -7.05 0.77
C ILE A 72 13.03 -5.92 0.21
N TYR A 73 11.79 -6.22 -0.14
CA TYR A 73 10.82 -5.23 -0.60
C TYR A 73 10.60 -4.13 0.44
N GLN A 74 10.36 -4.52 1.70
CA GLN A 74 10.07 -3.55 2.76
C GLN A 74 11.25 -2.65 3.08
N GLU A 75 12.47 -3.13 2.92
CA GLU A 75 13.70 -2.37 3.17
C GLU A 75 14.22 -1.63 1.93
N HIS A 76 13.62 -1.85 0.77
CA HIS A 76 14.05 -1.24 -0.48
C HIS A 76 13.84 0.28 -0.44
N HIS A 77 14.82 1.04 -0.91
CA HIS A 77 14.74 2.51 -0.86
C HIS A 77 13.54 3.08 -1.62
N GLU A 78 13.10 2.42 -2.70
CA GLU A 78 11.91 2.86 -3.42
C GLU A 78 10.63 2.66 -2.59
N HIS A 79 10.55 1.56 -1.82
CA HIS A 79 9.44 1.34 -0.89
C HIS A 79 9.44 2.38 0.22
N ILE A 80 10.62 2.72 0.75
CA ILE A 80 10.75 3.72 1.82
C ILE A 80 10.22 5.07 1.38
N LYS A 81 10.47 5.49 0.14
CA LYS A 81 9.93 6.75 -0.41
C LYS A 81 8.40 6.76 -0.40
N VAL A 82 7.79 5.66 -0.84
CA VAL A 82 6.32 5.53 -0.87
C VAL A 82 5.77 5.52 0.56
N ARG A 83 6.41 4.76 1.46
CA ARG A 83 6.04 4.72 2.87
C ARG A 83 6.05 6.11 3.50
N ASP A 84 7.05 6.91 3.20
CA ASP A 84 7.17 8.25 3.77
C ASP A 84 6.03 9.16 3.29
N PHE A 85 5.62 9.04 2.04
CA PHE A 85 4.45 9.74 1.54
C PHE A 85 3.18 9.27 2.26
N ILE A 86 2.99 7.95 2.38
CA ILE A 86 1.79 7.37 3.01
C ILE A 86 1.67 7.83 4.46
N ARG A 87 2.77 7.90 5.19
CA ARG A 87 2.78 8.35 6.60
C ARG A 87 2.24 9.77 6.75
N LYS A 88 2.37 10.61 5.74
CA LYS A 88 1.87 11.99 5.78
C LYS A 88 0.37 12.10 5.54
N VAL A 89 -0.22 11.13 4.82
CA VAL A 89 -1.62 11.23 4.40
C VAL A 89 -2.54 10.25 5.12
N ARG A 90 -2.01 9.20 5.75
CA ARG A 90 -2.83 8.17 6.41
C ARG A 90 -3.24 8.53 7.83
N ILE A 91 -4.38 7.99 8.26
CA ILE A 91 -4.82 7.98 9.67
C ILE A 91 -4.41 6.65 10.29
N GLU A 92 -4.83 5.54 9.69
CA GLU A 92 -4.59 4.19 10.21
C GLU A 92 -4.13 3.24 9.13
N MET A 93 -3.51 2.14 9.59
CA MET A 93 -3.04 1.07 8.74
C MET A 93 -3.29 -0.27 9.44
N ARG A 94 -3.68 -1.28 8.67
CA ARG A 94 -3.81 -2.67 9.15
C ARG A 94 -3.08 -3.58 8.20
N VAL A 95 -2.37 -4.56 8.74
CA VAL A 95 -1.50 -5.45 7.97
C VAL A 95 -1.81 -6.90 8.30
N VAL A 96 -1.83 -7.74 7.26
CA VAL A 96 -1.88 -9.20 7.41
C VAL A 96 -0.85 -9.82 6.47
N ASP A 97 0.05 -10.61 7.02
CA ASP A 97 1.05 -11.37 6.26
C ASP A 97 0.87 -12.85 6.57
N TYR A 98 0.72 -13.67 5.54
CA TYR A 98 0.54 -15.11 5.74
C TYR A 98 1.14 -15.91 4.59
N GLU A 99 1.36 -17.19 4.85
CA GLU A 99 1.93 -18.11 3.86
C GLU A 99 0.91 -19.17 3.45
N ILE A 100 0.94 -19.52 2.19
CA ILE A 100 0.17 -20.62 1.63
C ILE A 100 1.10 -21.61 0.97
#